data_010aaa8a85a4c837d95c8e8303cdd8cf
#
_entry.id   010aaa8a85a4c837d95c8e8303cdd8cf
#
_cell.length_a   1.000
_cell.length_b   1.000
_cell.length_c   1.000
_cell.angle_alpha   90.00
_cell.angle_beta   90.00
_cell.angle_gamma   90.00
#
_symmetry.space_group_name_H-M   'P 1'
#
loop_
_entity.id
_entity.type
_entity.pdbx_description
1 polymer ?
#
loop_
_entity_poly.entity_id
_entity_poly.type
_entity_poly.pdbx_seq_one_letter_code
_entity_poly.pdbx_strand_id
1 'polypeptide(L)'
;PEYSSAASDVYKRQREGGSNFPSYTPIVAGGSNACILHYIENNKTIKESDLVLVDAGCEYDYYASDITRTFPISGKFSAEQKAIYEVVLEAHKKSTEAIIVGNSCMNPQKTSEEVISQGLKDLGFLKEPLEEILEKKLFREFYYHKIGHWIGLDVHDDSPYTYKDEEIKFKENMIMTIEPGIYIN
;
A
#
# COMPACT_ATOMS: atom_id res chain seq x y z
N PRO A 1 -13.41 -0.88 25.12
CA PRO A 1 -12.08 -1.33 25.48
C PRO A 1 -11.49 -2.36 24.52
N GLU A 2 -12.32 -3.19 23.85
CA GLU A 2 -11.85 -4.21 22.92
C GLU A 2 -11.37 -3.67 21.57
N TYR A 3 -11.74 -2.43 21.23
CA TYR A 3 -11.49 -1.85 19.90
C TYR A 3 -10.10 -1.25 19.73
N SER A 4 -9.42 -0.93 20.82
CA SER A 4 -8.04 -0.43 20.79
C SER A 4 -7.00 -1.55 20.82
N SER A 5 -7.41 -2.81 20.96
CA SER A 5 -6.50 -3.93 21.23
C SER A 5 -5.52 -4.16 20.10
N ALA A 6 -5.97 -4.13 18.82
CA ALA A 6 -5.09 -4.40 17.70
C ALA A 6 -4.04 -3.28 17.49
N ALA A 7 -4.46 -2.01 17.46
CA ALA A 7 -3.53 -0.88 17.36
C ALA A 7 -2.60 -0.80 18.59
N SER A 8 -3.13 -1.06 19.80
CA SER A 8 -2.33 -1.12 21.03
C SER A 8 -1.34 -2.28 21.03
N ASP A 9 -1.72 -3.43 20.48
CA ASP A 9 -0.83 -4.61 20.39
C ASP A 9 0.31 -4.36 19.40
N VAL A 10 0.02 -3.73 18.25
CA VAL A 10 1.04 -3.29 17.29
C VAL A 10 2.04 -2.37 17.99
N TYR A 11 1.57 -1.31 18.65
CA TYR A 11 2.43 -0.36 19.36
C TYR A 11 3.28 -1.06 20.45
N LYS A 12 2.69 -1.97 21.21
CA LYS A 12 3.40 -2.72 22.23
C LYS A 12 4.55 -3.54 21.63
N ARG A 13 4.30 -4.26 20.52
CA ARG A 13 5.32 -5.05 19.83
C ARG A 13 6.44 -4.20 19.28
N GLN A 14 6.12 -3.02 18.74
CA GLN A 14 7.12 -2.06 18.28
C GLN A 14 8.05 -1.63 19.42
N ARG A 15 7.47 -1.30 20.59
CA ARG A 15 8.24 -0.94 21.78
C ARG A 15 9.09 -2.09 22.31
N GLU A 16 8.57 -3.30 22.34
CA GLU A 16 9.31 -4.51 22.73
C GLU A 16 10.46 -4.79 21.76
N GLY A 17 10.33 -4.40 20.49
CA GLY A 17 11.37 -4.44 19.45
C GLY A 17 12.43 -3.34 19.54
N GLY A 18 12.30 -2.41 20.51
CA GLY A 18 13.27 -1.34 20.72
C GLY A 18 12.92 0.01 20.09
N SER A 19 11.74 0.10 19.44
CA SER A 19 11.25 1.38 18.93
C SER A 19 10.80 2.29 20.08
N ASN A 20 11.09 3.58 19.98
CA ASN A 20 10.63 4.56 20.96
C ASN A 20 9.21 5.04 20.66
N PHE A 21 8.87 5.19 19.37
CA PHE A 21 7.60 5.76 18.91
C PHE A 21 7.11 5.04 17.65
N PRO A 22 5.79 5.06 17.38
CA PRO A 22 5.28 4.75 16.05
C PRO A 22 5.69 5.86 15.08
N SER A 23 5.97 5.53 13.82
CA SER A 23 6.25 6.51 12.76
C SER A 23 5.03 7.37 12.44
N TYR A 24 3.84 6.80 12.61
CA TYR A 24 2.54 7.44 12.40
C TYR A 24 1.48 6.72 13.24
N THR A 25 0.28 7.30 13.30
CA THR A 25 -0.86 6.66 13.97
C THR A 25 -1.21 5.36 13.26
N PRO A 26 -1.10 4.18 13.90
CA PRO A 26 -1.42 2.91 13.27
C PRO A 26 -2.87 2.88 12.75
N ILE A 27 -3.06 2.25 11.61
CA ILE A 27 -4.37 2.03 10.98
C ILE A 27 -4.73 0.55 11.16
N VAL A 28 -5.92 0.27 11.68
CA VAL A 28 -6.50 -1.07 11.74
C VAL A 28 -7.92 -0.98 11.22
N ALA A 29 -8.09 -1.28 9.96
CA ALA A 29 -9.32 -1.07 9.22
C ALA A 29 -9.94 -2.39 8.76
N GLY A 30 -11.16 -2.70 9.22
CA GLY A 30 -11.91 -3.89 8.82
C GLY A 30 -13.03 -3.57 7.82
N GLY A 31 -13.24 -4.47 6.85
CA GLY A 31 -14.30 -4.35 5.87
C GLY A 31 -14.21 -3.07 5.04
N SER A 32 -15.33 -2.35 4.88
CA SER A 32 -15.39 -1.10 4.10
C SER A 32 -14.47 0.02 4.62
N ASN A 33 -14.10 -0.01 5.90
CA ASN A 33 -13.17 0.99 6.44
C ASN A 33 -11.77 0.86 5.84
N ALA A 34 -11.40 -0.33 5.34
CA ALA A 34 -10.13 -0.55 4.63
C ALA A 34 -10.06 0.18 3.29
N CYS A 35 -11.19 0.69 2.78
CA CYS A 35 -11.25 1.53 1.58
C CYS A 35 -11.09 3.03 1.88
N ILE A 36 -10.95 3.41 3.17
CA ILE A 36 -10.75 4.79 3.60
C ILE A 36 -9.26 5.00 3.84
N LEU A 37 -8.63 5.82 2.99
CA LEU A 37 -7.22 6.17 3.19
C LEU A 37 -7.02 6.87 4.53
N HIS A 38 -5.95 6.50 5.24
CA HIS A 38 -5.60 7.04 6.55
C HIS A 38 -6.73 6.89 7.60
N TYR A 39 -7.45 5.75 7.58
CA TYR A 39 -8.46 5.46 8.59
C TYR A 39 -7.81 5.29 9.97
N ILE A 40 -7.99 6.27 10.85
CA ILE A 40 -7.33 6.31 12.19
C ILE A 40 -8.30 6.13 13.36
N GLU A 41 -9.60 6.02 13.10
CA GLU A 41 -10.58 5.87 14.19
C GLU A 41 -10.40 4.54 14.94
N ASN A 42 -10.07 3.45 14.25
CA ASN A 42 -9.75 2.12 14.82
C ASN A 42 -10.81 1.61 15.83
N ASN A 43 -12.07 2.01 15.69
CA ASN A 43 -13.11 1.83 16.70
C ASN A 43 -14.30 0.97 16.24
N LYS A 44 -14.26 0.40 15.06
CA LYS A 44 -15.35 -0.44 14.53
C LYS A 44 -15.09 -1.92 14.81
N THR A 45 -16.15 -2.64 15.10
CA THR A 45 -16.11 -4.09 15.24
C THR A 45 -15.80 -4.73 13.90
N ILE A 46 -14.81 -5.59 13.88
CA ILE A 46 -14.41 -6.36 12.71
C ILE A 46 -15.22 -7.66 12.69
N LYS A 47 -15.78 -8.02 11.53
CA LYS A 47 -16.57 -9.22 11.33
C LYS A 47 -15.69 -10.36 10.81
N GLU A 48 -16.11 -11.60 11.04
CA GLU A 48 -15.38 -12.78 10.57
C GLU A 48 -15.21 -12.83 9.04
N SER A 49 -16.16 -12.24 8.30
CA SER A 49 -16.10 -12.15 6.83
C SER A 49 -15.19 -11.06 6.29
N ASP A 50 -14.71 -10.16 7.15
CA ASP A 50 -13.97 -8.98 6.72
C ASP A 50 -12.52 -9.32 6.33
N LEU A 51 -11.99 -8.55 5.39
CA LEU A 51 -10.56 -8.30 5.30
C LEU A 51 -10.18 -7.23 6.32
N VAL A 52 -9.02 -7.37 6.90
CA VAL A 52 -8.42 -6.36 7.78
C VAL A 52 -7.14 -5.87 7.16
N LEU A 53 -7.05 -4.57 6.98
CA LEU A 53 -5.85 -3.85 6.66
C LEU A 53 -5.22 -3.35 7.95
N VAL A 54 -3.98 -3.70 8.17
CA VAL A 54 -3.12 -3.14 9.23
C VAL A 54 -1.99 -2.40 8.56
N ASP A 55 -1.91 -1.13 8.86
CA ASP A 55 -0.86 -0.23 8.39
C ASP A 55 -0.19 0.38 9.62
N ALA A 56 1.07 0.01 9.83
CA ALA A 56 1.79 0.37 11.03
C ALA A 56 3.30 0.41 10.79
N GLY A 57 3.90 1.52 11.13
CA GLY A 57 5.33 1.74 11.11
C GLY A 57 5.86 2.12 12.48
N CYS A 58 7.14 1.92 12.71
CA CYS A 58 7.84 2.37 13.90
C CYS A 58 9.02 3.26 13.53
N GLU A 59 9.38 4.13 14.46
CA GLU A 59 10.63 4.86 14.41
C GLU A 59 11.70 4.09 15.19
N TYR A 60 12.85 3.89 14.56
CA TYR A 60 14.02 3.32 15.20
C TYR A 60 15.25 4.17 14.84
N ASP A 61 15.94 4.68 15.87
CA ASP A 61 17.08 5.58 15.71
C ASP A 61 16.82 6.74 14.73
N TYR A 62 15.64 7.37 14.87
CA TYR A 62 15.13 8.48 14.04
C TYR A 62 14.67 8.10 12.63
N TYR A 63 14.87 6.86 12.18
CA TYR A 63 14.38 6.42 10.89
C TYR A 63 12.98 5.83 11.00
N ALA A 64 12.10 6.28 10.10
CA ALA A 64 10.74 5.79 9.98
C ALA A 64 10.70 4.45 9.25
N SER A 65 9.70 3.64 9.57
CA SER A 65 9.28 2.49 8.77
C SER A 65 7.80 2.59 8.47
N ASP A 66 7.36 1.90 7.42
CA ASP A 66 5.99 1.93 6.92
C ASP A 66 5.65 0.57 6.32
N ILE A 67 4.70 -0.15 6.92
CA ILE A 67 4.35 -1.51 6.52
C ILE A 67 2.84 -1.71 6.56
N THR A 68 2.24 -1.93 5.39
CA THR A 68 0.84 -2.32 5.27
C THR A 68 0.68 -3.79 4.94
N ARG A 69 -0.25 -4.47 5.61
CA ARG A 69 -0.66 -5.86 5.31
C ARG A 69 -2.17 -6.00 5.41
N THR A 70 -2.72 -6.77 4.47
CA THR A 70 -4.16 -7.09 4.43
C THR A 70 -4.35 -8.60 4.53
N PHE A 71 -5.23 -9.04 5.40
CA PHE A 71 -5.50 -10.46 5.63
C PHE A 71 -6.97 -10.69 6.02
N PRO A 72 -7.53 -11.89 5.75
CA PRO A 72 -8.87 -12.23 6.17
C PRO A 72 -8.91 -12.59 7.66
N ILE A 73 -9.92 -12.13 8.39
CA ILE A 73 -10.11 -12.45 9.82
C ILE A 73 -10.35 -13.94 10.01
N SER A 74 -11.07 -14.59 9.11
CA SER A 74 -11.30 -16.04 9.12
C SER A 74 -10.03 -16.89 8.93
N GLY A 75 -8.89 -16.26 8.62
CA GLY A 75 -7.65 -16.95 8.26
C GLY A 75 -7.64 -17.54 6.84
N LYS A 76 -8.73 -17.38 6.06
CA LYS A 76 -8.84 -17.86 4.68
C LYS A 76 -9.54 -16.82 3.81
N PHE A 77 -8.92 -16.50 2.69
CA PHE A 77 -9.56 -15.66 1.66
C PHE A 77 -10.76 -16.38 1.03
N SER A 78 -11.84 -15.64 0.75
CA SER A 78 -12.83 -16.09 -0.23
C SER A 78 -12.21 -16.14 -1.64
N ALA A 79 -12.89 -16.73 -2.61
CA ALA A 79 -12.41 -16.79 -3.98
C ALA A 79 -12.23 -15.38 -4.58
N GLU A 80 -13.19 -14.50 -4.31
CA GLU A 80 -13.19 -13.10 -4.78
C GLU A 80 -12.08 -12.29 -4.10
N GLN A 81 -11.97 -12.40 -2.78
CA GLN A 81 -10.90 -11.73 -2.02
C GLN A 81 -9.51 -12.17 -2.50
N LYS A 82 -9.34 -13.48 -2.73
CA LYS A 82 -8.09 -14.05 -3.22
C LYS A 82 -7.74 -13.52 -4.61
N ALA A 83 -8.70 -13.46 -5.52
CA ALA A 83 -8.48 -12.99 -6.88
C ALA A 83 -7.95 -11.54 -6.89
N ILE A 84 -8.57 -10.64 -6.12
CA ILE A 84 -8.09 -9.25 -5.97
C ILE A 84 -6.73 -9.20 -5.28
N TYR A 85 -6.55 -9.96 -4.20
CA TYR A 85 -5.28 -10.00 -3.46
C TYR A 85 -4.11 -10.43 -4.35
N GLU A 86 -4.31 -11.42 -5.23
CA GLU A 86 -3.27 -11.90 -6.14
C GLU A 86 -2.88 -10.86 -7.18
N VAL A 87 -3.81 -10.03 -7.68
CA VAL A 87 -3.49 -8.90 -8.57
C VAL A 87 -2.61 -7.88 -7.84
N VAL A 88 -2.97 -7.51 -6.60
CA VAL A 88 -2.18 -6.55 -5.81
C VAL A 88 -0.79 -7.13 -5.47
N LEU A 89 -0.72 -8.41 -5.12
CA LEU A 89 0.55 -9.09 -4.84
C LEU A 89 1.47 -9.12 -6.07
N GLU A 90 0.91 -9.37 -7.25
CA GLU A 90 1.67 -9.33 -8.51
C GLU A 90 2.14 -7.91 -8.83
N ALA A 91 1.28 -6.90 -8.66
CA ALA A 91 1.65 -5.50 -8.81
C ALA A 91 2.80 -5.12 -7.87
N HIS A 92 2.74 -5.53 -6.60
CA HIS A 92 3.80 -5.31 -5.62
C HIS A 92 5.13 -5.94 -6.06
N LYS A 93 5.12 -7.21 -6.47
CA LYS A 93 6.32 -7.92 -6.94
C LYS A 93 6.94 -7.24 -8.16
N LYS A 94 6.14 -6.98 -9.19
CA LYS A 94 6.60 -6.36 -10.44
C LYS A 94 7.14 -4.95 -10.22
N SER A 95 6.47 -4.16 -9.39
CA SER A 95 6.92 -2.81 -9.05
C SER A 95 8.25 -2.84 -8.27
N THR A 96 8.42 -3.82 -7.38
CA THR A 96 9.68 -4.01 -6.66
C THR A 96 10.82 -4.40 -7.62
N GLU A 97 10.55 -5.30 -8.57
CA GLU A 97 11.50 -5.69 -9.62
C GLU A 97 11.90 -4.52 -10.54
N ALA A 98 11.05 -3.49 -10.67
CA ALA A 98 11.34 -2.31 -11.46
C ALA A 98 12.30 -1.32 -10.78
N ILE A 99 12.60 -1.52 -9.49
CA ILE A 99 13.57 -0.70 -8.73
C ILE A 99 14.98 -1.18 -9.05
N ILE A 100 15.57 -0.58 -10.06
CA ILE A 100 16.93 -0.89 -10.51
C ILE A 100 17.73 0.40 -10.56
N VAL A 101 18.94 0.40 -9.99
CA VAL A 101 19.86 1.54 -10.05
C VAL A 101 20.05 2.00 -11.50
N GLY A 102 19.85 3.29 -11.74
CA GLY A 102 19.90 3.90 -13.06
C GLY A 102 18.55 3.98 -13.79
N ASN A 103 17.54 3.21 -13.38
CA ASN A 103 16.18 3.35 -13.90
C ASN A 103 15.44 4.54 -13.29
N SER A 104 14.40 5.01 -13.97
CA SER A 104 13.53 6.06 -13.47
C SER A 104 12.81 5.62 -12.19
N CYS A 105 12.75 6.52 -11.19
CA CYS A 105 11.95 6.30 -9.98
C CYS A 105 10.43 6.29 -10.25
N MET A 106 10.01 6.64 -11.45
CA MET A 106 8.60 6.51 -11.88
C MET A 106 8.25 5.12 -12.45
N ASN A 107 9.24 4.26 -12.70
CA ASN A 107 8.98 2.93 -13.26
C ASN A 107 8.11 2.05 -12.36
N PRO A 108 8.29 1.99 -11.03
CA PRO A 108 7.39 1.22 -10.16
C PRO A 108 5.92 1.64 -10.28
N GLN A 109 5.64 2.95 -10.39
CA GLN A 109 4.29 3.47 -10.60
C GLN A 109 3.70 3.00 -11.93
N LYS A 110 4.45 3.16 -13.04
CA LYS A 110 4.00 2.73 -14.37
C LYS A 110 3.71 1.22 -14.39
N THR A 111 4.61 0.43 -13.83
CA THR A 111 4.45 -1.04 -13.71
C THR A 111 3.21 -1.42 -12.90
N SER A 112 2.99 -0.76 -11.76
CA SER A 112 1.80 -1.00 -10.93
C SER A 112 0.50 -0.68 -11.66
N GLU A 113 0.45 0.47 -12.35
CA GLU A 113 -0.72 0.89 -13.13
C GLU A 113 -1.05 -0.12 -14.23
N GLU A 114 -0.04 -0.65 -14.93
CA GLU A 114 -0.23 -1.67 -15.96
C GLU A 114 -0.76 -2.99 -15.38
N VAL A 115 -0.14 -3.51 -14.32
CA VAL A 115 -0.53 -4.79 -13.71
C VAL A 115 -1.93 -4.70 -13.11
N ILE A 116 -2.23 -3.64 -12.38
CA ILE A 116 -3.56 -3.43 -11.78
C ILE A 116 -4.61 -3.26 -12.85
N SER A 117 -4.34 -2.46 -13.90
CA SER A 117 -5.27 -2.27 -15.02
C SER A 117 -5.60 -3.57 -15.72
N GLN A 118 -4.59 -4.40 -16.01
CA GLN A 118 -4.79 -5.71 -16.61
C GLN A 118 -5.59 -6.62 -15.68
N GLY A 119 -5.24 -6.69 -14.40
CA GLY A 119 -5.96 -7.51 -13.42
C GLY A 119 -7.43 -7.11 -13.25
N LEU A 120 -7.72 -5.80 -13.16
CA LEU A 120 -9.09 -5.29 -13.08
C LEU A 120 -9.90 -5.63 -14.35
N LYS A 121 -9.26 -5.58 -15.51
CA LYS A 121 -9.86 -6.00 -16.78
C LYS A 121 -10.16 -7.51 -16.79
N ASP A 122 -9.19 -8.34 -16.42
CA ASP A 122 -9.34 -9.81 -16.42
C ASP A 122 -10.42 -10.28 -15.43
N LEU A 123 -10.59 -9.56 -14.33
CA LEU A 123 -11.63 -9.80 -13.35
C LEU A 123 -12.99 -9.16 -13.71
N GLY A 124 -13.06 -8.41 -14.82
CA GLY A 124 -14.30 -7.85 -15.37
C GLY A 124 -14.76 -6.55 -14.72
N PHE A 125 -13.96 -5.90 -13.90
CA PHE A 125 -14.24 -4.57 -13.35
C PHE A 125 -14.14 -3.47 -14.41
N LEU A 126 -13.17 -3.60 -15.33
CA LEU A 126 -12.99 -2.72 -16.48
C LEU A 126 -13.17 -3.52 -17.77
N LYS A 127 -13.84 -2.94 -18.78
CA LYS A 127 -14.21 -3.62 -20.03
C LYS A 127 -13.47 -3.08 -21.25
N GLU A 128 -12.90 -1.90 -21.12
CA GLU A 128 -12.22 -1.19 -22.18
C GLU A 128 -10.92 -1.91 -22.57
N PRO A 129 -10.37 -1.66 -23.76
CA PRO A 129 -9.01 -2.06 -24.12
C PRO A 129 -7.98 -1.54 -23.10
N LEU A 130 -6.91 -2.30 -22.85
CA LEU A 130 -5.90 -1.93 -21.86
C LEU A 130 -5.28 -0.54 -22.14
N GLU A 131 -5.00 -0.25 -23.40
CA GLU A 131 -4.48 1.05 -23.81
C GLU A 131 -5.41 2.20 -23.41
N GLU A 132 -6.72 2.02 -23.60
CA GLU A 132 -7.72 3.01 -23.22
C GLU A 132 -7.85 3.18 -21.71
N ILE A 133 -7.79 2.05 -20.96
CA ILE A 133 -7.77 2.06 -19.49
C ILE A 133 -6.59 2.88 -18.97
N LEU A 134 -5.41 2.68 -19.53
CA LEU A 134 -4.18 3.37 -19.12
C LEU A 134 -4.21 4.84 -19.55
N GLU A 135 -4.58 5.13 -20.79
CA GLU A 135 -4.63 6.50 -21.31
C GLU A 135 -5.62 7.38 -20.54
N LYS A 136 -6.84 6.85 -20.31
CA LYS A 136 -7.90 7.55 -19.57
C LYS A 136 -7.80 7.38 -18.05
N LYS A 137 -6.84 6.58 -17.58
CA LYS A 137 -6.61 6.27 -16.17
C LYS A 137 -7.87 5.72 -15.46
N LEU A 138 -8.64 4.86 -16.14
CA LEU A 138 -9.89 4.32 -15.61
C LEU A 138 -9.65 3.47 -14.35
N PHE A 139 -8.48 2.88 -14.20
CA PHE A 139 -8.07 2.15 -13.00
C PHE A 139 -8.14 3.00 -11.72
N ARG A 140 -8.14 4.33 -11.82
CA ARG A 140 -8.17 5.24 -10.66
C ARG A 140 -9.46 5.17 -9.85
N GLU A 141 -10.51 4.59 -10.39
CA GLU A 141 -11.71 4.28 -9.62
C GLU A 141 -11.42 3.27 -8.49
N PHE A 142 -10.45 2.37 -8.70
CA PHE A 142 -10.07 1.30 -7.80
C PHE A 142 -8.68 1.46 -7.17
N TYR A 143 -7.79 2.19 -7.82
CA TYR A 143 -6.42 2.45 -7.38
C TYR A 143 -6.10 3.95 -7.54
N TYR A 144 -6.36 4.72 -6.51
CA TYR A 144 -6.41 6.18 -6.56
C TYR A 144 -5.24 6.89 -5.86
N HIS A 145 -4.27 6.15 -5.29
CA HIS A 145 -3.04 6.71 -4.72
C HIS A 145 -1.81 6.33 -5.55
N LYS A 146 -0.67 6.87 -5.18
CA LYS A 146 0.62 6.52 -5.78
C LYS A 146 1.10 5.16 -5.30
N ILE A 147 2.04 4.57 -6.05
CA ILE A 147 2.67 3.30 -5.67
C ILE A 147 3.40 3.36 -4.33
N GLY A 148 3.82 4.54 -3.90
CA GLY A 148 4.58 4.74 -2.69
C GLY A 148 5.26 6.09 -2.63
N HIS A 149 6.13 6.26 -1.67
CA HIS A 149 6.83 7.51 -1.38
C HIS A 149 8.25 7.24 -0.87
N TRP A 150 9.09 8.29 -0.91
CA TRP A 150 10.36 8.27 -0.22
C TRP A 150 10.13 8.16 1.28
N ILE A 151 11.01 7.44 1.97
CA ILE A 151 10.95 7.25 3.42
C ILE A 151 12.36 7.36 4.00
N GLY A 152 12.49 8.00 5.14
CA GLY A 152 13.76 8.26 5.80
C GLY A 152 13.56 8.74 7.22
N LEU A 153 13.95 9.97 7.53
CA LEU A 153 13.70 10.60 8.83
C LEU A 153 12.22 10.92 9.01
N ASP A 154 11.53 11.19 7.92
CA ASP A 154 10.08 11.33 7.88
C ASP A 154 9.46 10.14 7.15
N VAL A 155 8.22 9.77 7.52
CA VAL A 155 7.46 8.71 6.82
C VAL A 155 7.24 9.10 5.36
N HIS A 156 6.77 10.32 5.12
CA HIS A 156 6.71 10.94 3.80
C HIS A 156 7.90 11.90 3.68
N ASP A 157 9.06 11.34 3.35
CA ASP A 157 10.29 12.12 3.24
C ASP A 157 10.24 13.06 2.02
N ASP A 158 10.66 14.31 2.23
CA ASP A 158 10.56 15.37 1.23
C ASP A 158 11.68 15.23 0.19
N SER A 159 11.38 14.52 -0.88
CA SER A 159 12.29 14.34 -1.99
C SER A 159 11.55 14.36 -3.32
N PRO A 160 12.07 15.05 -4.34
CA PRO A 160 11.38 15.14 -5.62
C PRO A 160 11.44 13.82 -6.41
N TYR A 161 10.49 13.61 -7.30
CA TYR A 161 10.50 12.53 -8.31
C TYR A 161 11.00 13.00 -9.67
N THR A 162 11.02 14.32 -9.87
CA THR A 162 11.54 14.97 -11.07
C THR A 162 12.42 16.16 -10.70
N TYR A 163 13.42 16.46 -11.52
CA TYR A 163 14.26 17.63 -11.40
C TYR A 163 14.50 18.24 -12.76
N LYS A 164 14.13 19.51 -12.97
CA LYS A 164 14.23 20.22 -14.26
C LYS A 164 13.57 19.42 -15.40
N ASP A 165 12.34 18.96 -15.17
CA ASP A 165 11.52 18.17 -16.10
C ASP A 165 12.08 16.78 -16.45
N GLU A 166 13.18 16.35 -15.83
CA GLU A 166 13.73 14.99 -15.97
C GLU A 166 13.32 14.11 -14.78
N GLU A 167 12.95 12.86 -15.07
CA GLU A 167 12.66 11.87 -14.04
C GLU A 167 13.95 11.51 -13.27
N ILE A 168 13.88 11.53 -11.94
CA ILE A 168 15.00 11.11 -11.08
C ILE A 168 15.24 9.62 -11.28
N LYS A 169 16.50 9.24 -11.35
CA LYS A 169 16.92 7.84 -11.46
C LYS A 169 17.30 7.28 -10.10
N PHE A 170 16.95 6.03 -9.86
CA PHE A 170 17.39 5.33 -8.65
C PHE A 170 18.91 5.32 -8.53
N LYS A 171 19.37 5.55 -7.32
CA LYS A 171 20.78 5.43 -6.89
C LYS A 171 20.84 4.46 -5.72
N GLU A 172 22.04 3.96 -5.46
CA GLU A 172 22.30 3.17 -4.27
C GLU A 172 21.91 3.94 -3.00
N ASN A 173 21.41 3.21 -2.01
CA ASN A 173 20.94 3.73 -0.71
C ASN A 173 19.69 4.61 -0.74
N MET A 174 18.98 4.72 -1.87
CA MET A 174 17.63 5.28 -1.89
C MET A 174 16.63 4.26 -1.33
N ILE A 175 15.70 4.74 -0.51
CA ILE A 175 14.64 3.93 0.10
C ILE A 175 13.29 4.54 -0.22
N MET A 176 12.35 3.71 -0.67
CA MET A 176 10.96 4.11 -0.89
C MET A 176 10.00 2.96 -0.52
N THR A 177 8.75 3.29 -0.24
CA THR A 177 7.69 2.31 -0.07
C THR A 177 7.19 1.80 -1.42
N ILE A 178 6.70 0.55 -1.43
CA ILE A 178 5.97 -0.06 -2.56
C ILE A 178 4.68 -0.65 -2.00
N GLU A 179 3.60 0.03 -2.24
CA GLU A 179 2.31 -0.19 -1.57
C GLU A 179 1.11 -0.11 -2.54
N PRO A 180 1.07 -0.93 -3.60
CA PRO A 180 -0.08 -0.94 -4.49
C PRO A 180 -1.34 -1.40 -3.75
N GLY A 181 -2.50 -0.90 -4.15
CA GLY A 181 -3.78 -1.27 -3.55
C GLY A 181 -4.92 -1.30 -4.56
N ILE A 182 -5.91 -2.15 -4.32
CA ILE A 182 -7.20 -2.15 -5.01
C ILE A 182 -8.29 -2.02 -3.95
N TYR A 183 -9.16 -1.04 -4.11
CA TYR A 183 -10.21 -0.67 -3.17
C TYR A 183 -11.58 -0.89 -3.81
N ILE A 184 -12.34 -1.82 -3.24
CA ILE A 184 -13.70 -2.19 -3.70
C ILE A 184 -14.61 -2.13 -2.48
N ASN A 185 -15.57 -1.19 -2.50
CA ASN A 185 -16.52 -0.96 -1.41
C ASN A 185 -17.89 -1.59 -1.73
#